data_275df7058c9437d28fff8064666b9b64
#
_entry.id   275df7058c9437d28fff8064666b9b64
#
_cell.length_a   1.000
_cell.length_b   1.000
_cell.length_c   1.000
_cell.angle_alpha   90.00
_cell.angle_beta   90.00
_cell.angle_gamma   90.00
#
_symmetry.space_group_name_H-M   'P 1'
#
loop_
_entity.id
_entity.type
_entity.pdbx_description
1 polymer ?
#
loop_
_entity_poly.entity_id
_entity_poly.type
_entity_poly.pdbx_seq_one_letter_code
_entity_poly.pdbx_strand_id
1 'polypeptide(L)'
;MRQAKDVLEVMEHVLRLKRFNRSGWCYYGVFSPESIADHSFSVSFLAMLLVEFFKDRGYEVDEARVMKMAVLHEIGESRLGDLQLDARRLLGMEHISRVERRAVSEILEAFPELSKLWNEFEDGETVEALIVKIADKLELLLQALDYEKRGARNLDKIFGDSENRKNFSKLPFIEEFVEGICKSRGEK
;
A
#
# COMPACT_ATOMS: atom_id res chain seq x y z
N MET A 1 4.76 30.46 -5.44
CA MET A 1 5.09 30.25 -4.00
C MET A 1 3.88 29.59 -3.37
N ARG A 2 4.06 28.47 -2.66
CA ARG A 2 2.99 27.72 -2.01
C ARG A 2 2.29 28.55 -0.95
N GLN A 3 0.98 28.39 -0.78
CA GLN A 3 0.15 29.08 0.19
C GLN A 3 -0.46 28.10 1.18
N ALA A 4 -0.96 28.61 2.31
CA ALA A 4 -1.63 27.75 3.32
C ALA A 4 -2.83 27.00 2.74
N LYS A 5 -3.57 27.61 1.80
CA LYS A 5 -4.69 26.95 1.11
C LYS A 5 -4.27 25.67 0.38
N ASP A 6 -3.09 25.67 -0.27
CA ASP A 6 -2.60 24.52 -1.02
C ASP A 6 -2.39 23.31 -0.09
N VAL A 7 -1.91 23.56 1.13
CA VAL A 7 -1.78 22.53 2.16
C VAL A 7 -3.14 22.02 2.62
N LEU A 8 -4.09 22.94 2.87
CA LEU A 8 -5.43 22.58 3.33
C LEU A 8 -6.19 21.76 2.30
N GLU A 9 -6.08 22.08 1.01
CA GLU A 9 -6.68 21.33 -0.09
C GLU A 9 -6.17 19.88 -0.13
N VAL A 10 -4.86 19.66 -0.03
CA VAL A 10 -4.28 18.31 0.06
C VAL A 10 -4.75 17.59 1.32
N MET A 11 -4.81 18.28 2.47
CA MET A 11 -5.25 17.69 3.72
C MET A 11 -6.72 17.25 3.69
N GLU A 12 -7.58 17.90 2.91
CA GLU A 12 -8.95 17.40 2.69
C GLU A 12 -8.96 16.00 2.05
N HIS A 13 -8.06 15.74 1.10
CA HIS A 13 -7.88 14.42 0.51
C HIS A 13 -7.37 13.40 1.53
N VAL A 14 -6.37 13.75 2.32
CA VAL A 14 -5.85 12.89 3.39
C VAL A 14 -6.96 12.53 4.40
N LEU A 15 -7.80 13.51 4.79
CA LEU A 15 -8.92 13.26 5.70
C LEU A 15 -10.02 12.37 5.10
N ARG A 16 -10.16 12.32 3.77
CA ARG A 16 -11.07 11.39 3.10
C ARG A 16 -10.63 9.95 3.24
N LEU A 17 -9.32 9.65 3.20
CA LEU A 17 -8.79 8.30 3.39
C LEU A 17 -9.19 7.69 4.73
N LYS A 18 -9.41 8.50 5.75
CA LYS A 18 -9.93 8.06 7.07
C LYS A 18 -11.38 7.61 7.05
N ARG A 19 -12.13 7.91 5.99
CA ARG A 19 -13.56 7.60 5.84
C ARG A 19 -13.84 6.51 4.81
N PHE A 20 -12.86 6.20 3.98
CA PHE A 20 -12.93 5.11 3.01
C PHE A 20 -12.33 3.85 3.61
N ASN A 21 -13.11 2.79 3.67
CA ASN A 21 -12.64 1.48 4.09
C ASN A 21 -11.99 0.76 2.91
N ARG A 22 -11.05 -0.13 3.21
CA ARG A 22 -10.48 -1.08 2.24
C ARG A 22 -11.59 -2.03 1.78
N SER A 23 -12.09 -1.81 0.56
CA SER A 23 -13.27 -2.49 0.00
C SER A 23 -13.08 -3.98 -0.17
N GLY A 24 -11.85 -4.41 -0.41
CA GLY A 24 -11.49 -5.82 -0.54
C GLY A 24 -11.88 -6.66 0.68
N TRP A 25 -11.79 -6.12 1.87
CA TRP A 25 -12.17 -6.83 3.09
C TRP A 25 -13.68 -7.10 3.18
N CYS A 26 -14.50 -6.13 2.73
CA CYS A 26 -15.96 -6.32 2.67
C CYS A 26 -16.34 -7.49 1.77
N TYR A 27 -15.61 -7.71 0.66
CA TYR A 27 -15.81 -8.84 -0.24
C TYR A 27 -15.62 -10.20 0.46
N TYR A 28 -14.72 -10.25 1.45
CA TYR A 28 -14.49 -11.44 2.28
C TYR A 28 -15.36 -11.48 3.55
N GLY A 29 -16.33 -10.59 3.69
CA GLY A 29 -17.28 -10.58 4.81
C GLY A 29 -16.71 -9.98 6.09
N VAL A 30 -15.68 -9.17 6.04
CA VAL A 30 -15.21 -8.39 7.19
C VAL A 30 -16.11 -7.18 7.37
N PHE A 31 -16.88 -7.13 8.46
CA PHE A 31 -17.90 -6.12 8.69
C PHE A 31 -17.38 -4.75 9.10
N SER A 32 -16.22 -4.68 9.73
CA SER A 32 -15.61 -3.43 10.17
C SER A 32 -14.14 -3.42 9.71
N PRO A 33 -13.91 -3.28 8.40
CA PRO A 33 -12.57 -3.26 7.87
C PRO A 33 -11.85 -1.95 8.22
N GLU A 34 -10.53 -2.02 8.18
CA GLU A 34 -9.66 -0.86 8.31
C GLU A 34 -10.01 0.22 7.26
N SER A 35 -9.70 1.47 7.57
CA SER A 35 -9.69 2.54 6.59
C SER A 35 -8.42 2.50 5.73
N ILE A 36 -8.46 3.19 4.57
CA ILE A 36 -7.25 3.38 3.75
C ILE A 36 -6.15 4.11 4.56
N ALA A 37 -6.53 5.02 5.46
CA ALA A 37 -5.56 5.71 6.31
C ALA A 37 -4.92 4.78 7.36
N ASP A 38 -5.66 3.83 7.93
CA ASP A 38 -5.12 2.84 8.87
C ASP A 38 -4.10 1.95 8.17
N HIS A 39 -4.45 1.45 6.97
CA HIS A 39 -3.54 0.72 6.10
C HIS A 39 -2.28 1.53 5.78
N SER A 40 -2.43 2.77 5.31
CA SER A 40 -1.29 3.63 4.97
C SER A 40 -0.37 3.89 6.15
N PHE A 41 -0.91 4.01 7.37
CA PHE A 41 -0.10 4.10 8.59
C PHE A 41 0.70 2.81 8.82
N SER A 42 0.04 1.64 8.75
CA SER A 42 0.67 0.34 8.96
C SER A 42 1.75 0.05 7.92
N VAL A 43 1.48 0.36 6.64
CA VAL A 43 2.46 0.27 5.55
C VAL A 43 3.66 1.16 5.80
N SER A 44 3.43 2.42 6.23
CA SER A 44 4.53 3.37 6.51
C SER A 44 5.41 2.86 7.66
N PHE A 45 4.80 2.31 8.69
CA PHE A 45 5.55 1.74 9.82
C PHE A 45 6.35 0.50 9.39
N LEU A 46 5.74 -0.39 8.61
CA LEU A 46 6.43 -1.58 8.11
C LEU A 46 7.56 -1.22 7.14
N ALA A 47 7.35 -0.24 6.26
CA ALA A 47 8.37 0.26 5.35
C ALA A 47 9.60 0.81 6.11
N MET A 48 9.37 1.53 7.21
CA MET A 48 10.46 2.01 8.09
C MET A 48 11.29 0.84 8.65
N LEU A 49 10.65 -0.23 9.10
CA LEU A 49 11.36 -1.43 9.59
C LEU A 49 12.11 -2.14 8.46
N LEU A 50 11.49 -2.24 7.28
CA LEU A 50 12.13 -2.85 6.12
C LEU A 50 13.34 -2.06 5.62
N VAL A 51 13.36 -0.74 5.74
CA VAL A 51 14.54 0.08 5.41
C VAL A 51 15.77 -0.41 6.18
N GLU A 52 15.65 -0.57 7.51
CA GLU A 52 16.77 -1.07 8.33
C GLU A 52 17.15 -2.50 7.92
N PHE A 53 16.16 -3.33 7.65
CA PHE A 53 16.37 -4.71 7.21
C PHE A 53 17.10 -4.81 5.84
N PHE A 54 16.86 -3.86 4.93
CA PHE A 54 17.55 -3.76 3.65
C PHE A 54 18.97 -3.21 3.81
N LYS A 55 19.17 -2.18 4.64
CA LYS A 55 20.48 -1.62 4.95
C LYS A 55 21.42 -2.67 5.56
N ASP A 56 20.93 -3.52 6.46
CA ASP A 56 21.68 -4.62 7.05
C ASP A 56 22.18 -5.64 6.00
N ARG A 57 21.54 -5.67 4.83
CA ARG A 57 21.89 -6.52 3.69
C ARG A 57 22.71 -5.80 2.61
N GLY A 58 23.18 -4.59 2.93
CA GLY A 58 24.08 -3.81 2.06
C GLY A 58 23.38 -3.02 0.95
N TYR A 59 22.04 -2.85 1.02
CA TYR A 59 21.36 -1.97 0.08
C TYR A 59 21.56 -0.51 0.49
N GLU A 60 21.86 0.33 -0.49
CA GLU A 60 21.80 1.79 -0.31
C GLU A 60 20.33 2.22 -0.45
N VAL A 61 19.76 2.84 0.58
CA VAL A 61 18.35 3.23 0.63
C VAL A 61 18.21 4.66 1.12
N ASP A 62 17.52 5.49 0.36
CA ASP A 62 17.07 6.81 0.82
C ASP A 62 15.77 6.64 1.65
N GLU A 63 15.95 6.56 2.97
CA GLU A 63 14.86 6.40 3.92
C GLU A 63 13.80 7.52 3.80
N ALA A 64 14.22 8.77 3.57
CA ALA A 64 13.27 9.87 3.44
C ALA A 64 12.38 9.72 2.19
N ARG A 65 12.89 9.13 1.11
CA ARG A 65 12.10 8.80 -0.08
C ARG A 65 11.13 7.67 0.20
N VAL A 66 11.60 6.58 0.82
CA VAL A 66 10.73 5.45 1.22
C VAL A 66 9.56 5.95 2.06
N MET A 67 9.82 6.73 3.11
CA MET A 67 8.78 7.23 4.00
C MET A 67 7.78 8.14 3.28
N LYS A 68 8.25 9.03 2.39
CA LYS A 68 7.35 9.87 1.59
C LYS A 68 6.49 9.04 0.63
N MET A 69 7.07 8.04 -0.05
CA MET A 69 6.34 7.13 -0.92
C MET A 69 5.29 6.35 -0.12
N ALA A 70 5.65 5.79 1.03
CA ALA A 70 4.76 5.02 1.88
C ALA A 70 3.56 5.85 2.39
N VAL A 71 3.76 7.12 2.73
CA VAL A 71 2.67 8.01 3.13
C VAL A 71 1.78 8.42 1.94
N LEU A 72 2.35 8.51 0.74
CA LEU A 72 1.65 9.00 -0.46
C LEU A 72 0.93 7.90 -1.24
N HIS A 73 1.30 6.62 -1.07
CA HIS A 73 0.97 5.56 -2.02
C HIS A 73 -0.52 5.42 -2.32
N GLU A 74 -1.39 5.67 -1.35
CA GLU A 74 -2.85 5.57 -1.51
C GLU A 74 -3.57 6.92 -1.69
N ILE A 75 -2.84 8.05 -1.88
CA ILE A 75 -3.47 9.37 -1.94
C ILE A 75 -4.49 9.50 -3.08
N GLY A 76 -4.26 8.80 -4.19
CA GLY A 76 -5.17 8.75 -5.35
C GLY A 76 -6.55 8.20 -5.01
N GLU A 77 -6.63 7.25 -4.09
CA GLU A 77 -7.88 6.64 -3.64
C GLU A 77 -8.80 7.62 -2.88
N SER A 78 -8.29 8.75 -2.44
CA SER A 78 -9.13 9.83 -1.89
C SER A 78 -10.16 10.38 -2.88
N ARG A 79 -9.96 10.15 -4.18
CA ARG A 79 -10.89 10.54 -5.28
C ARG A 79 -11.60 9.36 -5.93
N LEU A 80 -10.94 8.22 -5.99
CA LEU A 80 -11.42 7.04 -6.73
C LEU A 80 -12.11 6.02 -5.80
N GLY A 81 -11.80 6.08 -4.50
CA GLY A 81 -12.10 4.99 -3.57
C GLY A 81 -11.17 3.80 -3.78
N ASP A 82 -11.17 2.88 -2.81
CA ASP A 82 -10.44 1.61 -2.93
C ASP A 82 -11.13 0.71 -3.96
N LEU A 83 -10.49 0.51 -5.10
CA LEU A 83 -10.95 -0.40 -6.15
C LEU A 83 -10.32 -1.76 -5.95
N GLN A 84 -11.14 -2.74 -5.55
CA GLN A 84 -10.70 -4.12 -5.43
C GLN A 84 -10.14 -4.70 -6.75
N LEU A 85 -9.29 -5.70 -6.66
CA LEU A 85 -8.54 -6.26 -7.78
C LEU A 85 -9.41 -6.73 -8.95
N ASP A 86 -10.57 -7.36 -8.70
CA ASP A 86 -11.46 -7.83 -9.76
C ASP A 86 -12.09 -6.65 -10.53
N ALA A 87 -12.46 -5.57 -9.84
CA ALA A 87 -12.94 -4.36 -10.49
C ALA A 87 -11.81 -3.71 -11.34
N ARG A 88 -10.59 -3.64 -10.82
CA ARG A 88 -9.42 -3.13 -11.55
C ARG A 88 -9.12 -3.96 -12.81
N ARG A 89 -9.22 -5.29 -12.74
CA ARG A 89 -9.06 -6.19 -13.90
C ARG A 89 -10.13 -5.95 -14.96
N LEU A 90 -11.40 -5.80 -14.57
CA LEU A 90 -12.51 -5.55 -15.49
C LEU A 90 -12.39 -4.18 -16.18
N LEU A 91 -11.95 -3.16 -15.47
CA LEU A 91 -11.75 -1.80 -15.99
C LEU A 91 -10.46 -1.66 -16.81
N GLY A 92 -9.52 -2.60 -16.66
CA GLY A 92 -8.21 -2.60 -17.29
C GLY A 92 -7.16 -1.87 -16.47
N MET A 93 -6.12 -2.61 -16.07
CA MET A 93 -5.05 -2.12 -15.19
C MET A 93 -4.37 -0.84 -15.70
N GLU A 94 -4.05 -0.78 -17.00
CA GLU A 94 -3.45 0.42 -17.61
C GLU A 94 -4.39 1.64 -17.58
N HIS A 95 -5.70 1.40 -17.76
CA HIS A 95 -6.68 2.49 -17.68
C HIS A 95 -6.73 3.04 -16.26
N ILE A 96 -6.81 2.17 -15.27
CA ILE A 96 -6.82 2.56 -13.86
C ILE A 96 -5.55 3.33 -13.49
N SER A 97 -4.36 2.82 -13.85
CA SER A 97 -3.10 3.51 -13.58
C SER A 97 -3.07 4.93 -14.17
N ARG A 98 -3.58 5.13 -15.40
CA ARG A 98 -3.68 6.48 -15.99
C ARG A 98 -4.62 7.39 -15.22
N VAL A 99 -5.75 6.87 -14.76
CA VAL A 99 -6.73 7.64 -13.98
C VAL A 99 -6.16 8.00 -12.61
N GLU A 100 -5.46 7.09 -11.95
CA GLU A 100 -4.78 7.31 -10.67
C GLU A 100 -3.69 8.37 -10.81
N ARG A 101 -2.81 8.28 -11.83
CA ARG A 101 -1.77 9.29 -12.10
C ARG A 101 -2.37 10.68 -12.31
N ARG A 102 -3.49 10.75 -13.03
CA ARG A 102 -4.19 12.02 -13.23
C ARG A 102 -4.75 12.55 -11.91
N ALA A 103 -5.42 11.70 -11.13
CA ALA A 103 -6.00 12.09 -9.84
C ALA A 103 -4.90 12.62 -8.89
N VAL A 104 -3.77 11.92 -8.78
CA VAL A 104 -2.64 12.34 -7.93
C VAL A 104 -2.00 13.63 -8.43
N SER A 105 -1.83 13.77 -9.75
CA SER A 105 -1.29 15.00 -10.34
C SER A 105 -2.17 16.22 -10.02
N GLU A 106 -3.49 16.07 -10.06
CA GLU A 106 -4.43 17.15 -9.71
C GLU A 106 -4.46 17.42 -8.20
N ILE A 107 -4.42 16.38 -7.35
CA ILE A 107 -4.37 16.51 -5.88
C ILE A 107 -3.10 17.23 -5.44
N LEU A 108 -1.98 16.92 -6.06
CA LEU A 108 -0.65 17.40 -5.71
C LEU A 108 -0.15 18.50 -6.65
N GLU A 109 -1.03 19.22 -7.35
CA GLU A 109 -0.67 20.26 -8.32
C GLU A 109 0.30 21.31 -7.73
N ALA A 110 0.06 21.74 -6.51
CA ALA A 110 0.94 22.68 -5.80
C ALA A 110 2.24 22.03 -5.27
N PHE A 111 2.34 20.69 -5.30
CA PHE A 111 3.46 19.90 -4.77
C PHE A 111 4.02 18.93 -5.82
N PRO A 112 4.50 19.40 -6.98
CA PRO A 112 4.87 18.52 -8.10
C PRO A 112 5.98 17.52 -7.76
N GLU A 113 6.85 17.82 -6.79
CA GLU A 113 7.89 16.88 -6.34
C GLU A 113 7.29 15.66 -5.62
N LEU A 114 6.17 15.82 -4.91
CA LEU A 114 5.45 14.70 -4.30
C LEU A 114 4.72 13.87 -5.36
N SER A 115 4.16 14.51 -6.38
CA SER A 115 3.55 13.81 -7.52
C SER A 115 4.58 12.98 -8.31
N LYS A 116 5.79 13.51 -8.53
CA LYS A 116 6.89 12.75 -9.15
C LYS A 116 7.28 11.52 -8.32
N LEU A 117 7.37 11.70 -7.00
CA LEU A 117 7.74 10.62 -6.09
C LEU A 117 6.66 9.52 -6.06
N TRP A 118 5.39 9.90 -6.11
CA TRP A 118 4.29 8.94 -6.25
C TRP A 118 4.36 8.18 -7.58
N ASN A 119 4.68 8.86 -8.69
CA ASN A 119 4.87 8.20 -9.98
C ASN A 119 6.03 7.19 -9.95
N GLU A 120 7.13 7.51 -9.29
CA GLU A 120 8.26 6.60 -9.11
C GLU A 120 7.85 5.36 -8.31
N PHE A 121 7.04 5.54 -7.26
CA PHE A 121 6.44 4.41 -6.53
C PHE A 121 5.60 3.54 -7.47
N GLU A 122 4.74 4.14 -8.30
CA GLU A 122 3.92 3.39 -9.27
C GLU A 122 4.77 2.63 -10.29
N ASP A 123 5.81 3.25 -10.83
CA ASP A 123 6.73 2.61 -11.78
C ASP A 123 7.48 1.42 -11.14
N GLY A 124 7.84 1.51 -9.86
CA GLY A 124 8.39 0.40 -9.08
C GLY A 124 9.79 -0.04 -9.51
N GLU A 125 10.57 0.86 -10.09
CA GLU A 125 11.90 0.57 -10.64
C GLU A 125 13.03 0.79 -9.64
N THR A 126 12.81 1.59 -8.58
CA THR A 126 13.81 1.89 -7.55
C THR A 126 13.70 0.96 -6.36
N VAL A 127 14.79 0.84 -5.58
CA VAL A 127 14.79 0.03 -4.35
C VAL A 127 13.81 0.61 -3.31
N GLU A 128 13.68 1.92 -3.26
CA GLU A 128 12.74 2.62 -2.39
C GLU A 128 11.28 2.25 -2.73
N ALA A 129 10.93 2.30 -4.01
CA ALA A 129 9.61 1.89 -4.48
C ALA A 129 9.34 0.40 -4.21
N LEU A 130 10.35 -0.45 -4.40
CA LEU A 130 10.24 -1.89 -4.13
C LEU A 130 9.97 -2.15 -2.64
N ILE A 131 10.67 -1.45 -1.74
CA ILE A 131 10.45 -1.56 -0.29
C ILE A 131 8.99 -1.23 0.06
N VAL A 132 8.44 -0.14 -0.48
CA VAL A 132 7.06 0.25 -0.21
C VAL A 132 6.06 -0.75 -0.78
N LYS A 133 6.28 -1.25 -2.01
CA LYS A 133 5.43 -2.30 -2.61
C LYS A 133 5.47 -3.61 -1.83
N ILE A 134 6.61 -3.95 -1.25
CA ILE A 134 6.74 -5.11 -0.36
C ILE A 134 5.98 -4.85 0.95
N ALA A 135 6.16 -3.67 1.55
CA ALA A 135 5.47 -3.29 2.77
C ALA A 135 3.94 -3.35 2.60
N ASP A 136 3.40 -2.80 1.51
CA ASP A 136 1.97 -2.86 1.17
C ASP A 136 1.45 -4.32 1.14
N LYS A 137 2.16 -5.21 0.46
CA LYS A 137 1.72 -6.61 0.35
C LYS A 137 1.93 -7.43 1.62
N LEU A 138 2.99 -7.19 2.37
CA LEU A 138 3.19 -7.84 3.67
C LEU A 138 2.16 -7.35 4.70
N GLU A 139 1.83 -6.06 4.69
CA GLU A 139 0.80 -5.49 5.54
C GLU A 139 -0.56 -6.14 5.26
N LEU A 140 -0.96 -6.28 4.00
CA LEU A 140 -2.18 -7.00 3.60
C LEU A 140 -2.24 -8.42 4.18
N LEU A 141 -1.13 -9.17 4.16
CA LEU A 141 -1.07 -10.53 4.73
C LEU A 141 -1.16 -10.51 6.26
N LEU A 142 -0.51 -9.56 6.92
CA LEU A 142 -0.56 -9.40 8.37
C LEU A 142 -1.96 -9.00 8.84
N GLN A 143 -2.62 -8.10 8.11
CA GLN A 143 -3.98 -7.68 8.39
C GLN A 143 -4.98 -8.82 8.17
N ALA A 144 -4.79 -9.64 7.13
CA ALA A 144 -5.58 -10.85 6.92
C ALA A 144 -5.44 -11.83 8.10
N LEU A 145 -4.21 -12.04 8.59
CA LEU A 145 -3.95 -12.89 9.74
C LEU A 145 -4.63 -12.35 11.02
N ASP A 146 -4.60 -11.02 11.22
CA ASP A 146 -5.28 -10.39 12.37
C ASP A 146 -6.80 -10.57 12.29
N TYR A 147 -7.40 -10.39 11.11
CA TYR A 147 -8.82 -10.64 10.91
C TYR A 147 -9.19 -12.12 11.14
N GLU A 148 -8.37 -13.08 10.70
CA GLU A 148 -8.59 -14.49 11.01
C GLU A 148 -8.54 -14.77 12.52
N LYS A 149 -7.61 -14.14 13.25
CA LYS A 149 -7.53 -14.22 14.73
C LYS A 149 -8.79 -13.68 15.40
N ARG A 150 -9.43 -12.69 14.79
CA ARG A 150 -10.70 -12.10 15.25
C ARG A 150 -11.94 -12.86 14.76
N GLY A 151 -11.75 -13.96 14.03
CA GLY A 151 -12.84 -14.85 13.61
C GLY A 151 -13.30 -14.68 12.15
N ALA A 152 -12.67 -13.83 11.35
CA ALA A 152 -12.92 -13.80 9.91
C ALA A 152 -12.53 -15.12 9.27
N ARG A 153 -13.22 -15.49 8.18
CA ARG A 153 -13.01 -16.76 7.47
C ARG A 153 -12.90 -16.51 5.97
N ASN A 154 -12.45 -17.52 5.23
CA ASN A 154 -12.36 -17.50 3.77
C ASN A 154 -11.30 -16.51 3.22
N LEU A 155 -10.25 -16.22 3.98
CA LEU A 155 -9.15 -15.34 3.56
C LEU A 155 -8.02 -16.09 2.83
N ASP A 156 -8.18 -17.41 2.59
CA ASP A 156 -7.16 -18.24 1.91
C ASP A 156 -6.71 -17.69 0.56
N LYS A 157 -7.64 -17.08 -0.19
CA LYS A 157 -7.33 -16.48 -1.49
C LYS A 157 -6.33 -15.34 -1.38
N ILE A 158 -6.35 -14.56 -0.30
CA ILE A 158 -5.40 -13.44 -0.09
C ILE A 158 -3.98 -13.97 0.04
N PHE A 159 -3.79 -15.06 0.79
CA PHE A 159 -2.48 -15.69 0.99
C PHE A 159 -1.99 -16.44 -0.25
N GLY A 160 -2.89 -16.96 -1.07
CA GLY A 160 -2.58 -17.72 -2.30
C GLY A 160 -2.48 -16.89 -3.57
N ASP A 161 -2.86 -15.62 -3.56
CA ASP A 161 -2.88 -14.78 -4.76
C ASP A 161 -1.45 -14.42 -5.20
N SER A 162 -1.13 -14.75 -6.47
CA SER A 162 0.19 -14.49 -7.05
C SER A 162 0.51 -13.00 -7.17
N GLU A 163 -0.48 -12.13 -7.37
CA GLU A 163 -0.26 -10.68 -7.42
C GLU A 163 0.18 -10.13 -6.05
N ASN A 164 -0.36 -10.67 -4.95
CA ASN A 164 0.07 -10.31 -3.61
C ASN A 164 1.52 -10.72 -3.32
N ARG A 165 2.05 -11.72 -4.05
CA ARG A 165 3.40 -12.26 -3.89
C ARG A 165 4.39 -11.82 -4.96
N LYS A 166 3.97 -11.09 -5.98
CA LYS A 166 4.75 -10.75 -7.17
C LYS A 166 6.12 -10.14 -6.90
N ASN A 167 6.23 -9.33 -5.86
CA ASN A 167 7.47 -8.66 -5.51
C ASN A 167 8.35 -9.46 -4.53
N PHE A 168 7.81 -10.47 -3.85
CA PHE A 168 8.54 -11.24 -2.85
C PHE A 168 9.61 -12.14 -3.48
N SER A 169 9.27 -12.79 -4.60
CA SER A 169 10.20 -13.69 -5.31
C SER A 169 11.46 -13.00 -5.85
N LYS A 170 11.47 -11.67 -5.94
CA LYS A 170 12.66 -10.90 -6.33
C LYS A 170 13.73 -10.89 -5.25
N LEU A 171 13.38 -11.16 -4.00
CA LEU A 171 14.24 -11.04 -2.84
C LEU A 171 14.00 -12.24 -1.90
N PRO A 172 14.86 -13.28 -1.96
CA PRO A 172 14.66 -14.51 -1.17
C PRO A 172 14.47 -14.27 0.32
N PHE A 173 15.10 -13.24 0.88
CA PHE A 173 14.98 -12.90 2.30
C PHE A 173 13.60 -12.34 2.68
N ILE A 174 12.79 -11.90 1.72
CA ILE A 174 11.41 -11.46 1.97
C ILE A 174 10.48 -12.68 2.08
N GLU A 175 10.80 -13.78 1.42
CA GLU A 175 10.02 -15.01 1.55
C GLU A 175 10.00 -15.54 2.99
N GLU A 176 11.06 -15.30 3.78
CA GLU A 176 11.12 -15.66 5.20
C GLU A 176 9.99 -14.99 6.01
N PHE A 177 9.63 -13.75 5.69
CA PHE A 177 8.47 -13.07 6.33
C PHE A 177 7.16 -13.76 5.97
N VAL A 178 6.97 -14.09 4.69
CA VAL A 178 5.76 -14.77 4.20
C VAL A 178 5.63 -16.14 4.83
N GLU A 179 6.72 -16.90 4.91
CA GLU A 179 6.75 -18.18 5.61
C GLU A 179 6.42 -18.04 7.10
N GLY A 180 6.97 -17.03 7.78
CA GLY A 180 6.65 -16.71 9.17
C GLY A 180 5.17 -16.43 9.37
N ILE A 181 4.57 -15.62 8.50
CA ILE A 181 3.14 -15.31 8.52
C ILE A 181 2.31 -16.58 8.30
N CYS A 182 2.68 -17.40 7.29
CA CYS A 182 1.98 -18.65 7.00
C CYS A 182 2.09 -19.68 8.14
N LYS A 183 3.25 -19.78 8.81
CA LYS A 183 3.42 -20.63 10.00
C LYS A 183 2.50 -20.17 11.12
N SER A 184 2.51 -18.87 11.45
CA SER A 184 1.63 -18.30 12.48
C SER A 184 0.13 -18.51 12.21
N ARG A 185 -0.25 -18.72 10.94
CA ARG A 185 -1.61 -19.07 10.53
C ARG A 185 -1.95 -20.53 10.80
N GLY A 186 -0.97 -21.45 10.65
CA GLY A 186 -1.15 -22.89 10.82
C GLY A 186 -1.09 -23.39 12.26
N GLU A 187 -0.67 -22.57 13.20
CA GLU A 187 -0.52 -22.89 14.64
C GLU A 187 -1.82 -22.70 15.45
N LYS A 188 -2.99 -22.79 14.80
CA LYS A 188 -4.30 -22.74 15.47
C LYS A 188 -4.88 -24.09 15.76
#